data_85821fcd0a1ba9f0916cb6ebac76467b
#
_entry.id   85821fcd0a1ba9f0916cb6ebac76467b
#
_cell.length_a   1.000
_cell.length_b   1.000
_cell.length_c   1.000
_cell.angle_alpha   90.00
_cell.angle_beta   90.00
_cell.angle_gamma   90.00
#
_symmetry.space_group_name_H-M   'P 1'
#
loop_
_entity.id
_entity.type
_entity.pdbx_description
1 polymer ?
#
loop_
_entity_poly.entity_id
_entity_poly.type
_entity_poly.pdbx_seq_one_letter_code
_entity_poly.pdbx_strand_id
1 'polypeptide(L)' 'MNEKTTGTNNLLKLVILNISILTLISLIIWTFISYSQGEPISIVNIVLIILIAPFVYRLSKDVSNVYKSFK' A
#
# COMPACT_ATOMS: atom_id res chain seq x y z
N MET A 1 -29.27 -2.84 -3.66
CA MET A 1 -28.05 -3.33 -4.31
C MET A 1 -26.91 -2.32 -4.24
N ASN A 2 -27.21 -1.09 -4.48
CA ASN A 2 -26.17 -0.08 -4.61
C ASN A 2 -25.47 0.24 -3.30
N GLU A 3 -26.22 0.31 -2.22
CA GLU A 3 -25.63 0.63 -0.91
C GLU A 3 -24.68 -0.45 -0.44
N LYS A 4 -25.07 -1.73 -0.57
CA LYS A 4 -24.20 -2.85 -0.19
C LYS A 4 -22.96 -2.92 -1.07
N THR A 5 -23.14 -2.70 -2.37
CA THR A 5 -22.03 -2.72 -3.31
C THR A 5 -21.05 -1.60 -3.01
N THR A 6 -21.55 -0.40 -2.72
CA THR A 6 -20.70 0.75 -2.39
C THR A 6 -19.95 0.50 -1.09
N GLY A 7 -20.63 -0.01 -0.06
CA GLY A 7 -19.99 -0.33 1.21
C GLY A 7 -18.92 -1.40 1.07
N THR A 8 -19.22 -2.45 0.27
CA THR A 8 -18.27 -3.50 0.01
C THR A 8 -17.04 -2.97 -0.73
N ASN A 9 -17.23 -2.11 -1.71
CA ASN A 9 -16.13 -1.51 -2.45
C ASN A 9 -15.23 -0.66 -1.53
N ASN A 10 -15.82 0.09 -0.61
CA ASN A 10 -15.05 0.89 0.33
C ASN A 10 -14.27 0.01 1.29
N LEU A 11 -14.87 -1.08 1.75
CA LEU A 11 -14.20 -2.06 2.60
C LEU A 11 -13.04 -2.72 1.85
N LEU A 12 -13.26 -3.10 0.60
CA LEU A 12 -12.22 -3.70 -0.22
C LEU A 12 -11.04 -2.74 -0.41
N LYS A 13 -11.32 -1.46 -0.67
CA LYS A 13 -10.27 -0.46 -0.79
C LYS A 13 -9.45 -0.35 0.49
N LEU A 14 -10.11 -0.38 1.63
CA LEU A 14 -9.44 -0.30 2.92
C LEU A 14 -8.53 -1.51 3.15
N VAL A 15 -9.04 -2.70 2.84
CA VAL A 15 -8.27 -3.94 2.99
C VAL A 15 -7.05 -3.95 2.05
N ILE A 16 -7.27 -3.56 0.80
CA ILE A 16 -6.18 -3.49 -0.18
C ILE A 16 -5.13 -2.48 0.27
N LEU A 17 -5.57 -1.33 0.77
CA LEU A 17 -4.65 -0.31 1.28
C LEU A 17 -3.82 -0.84 2.44
N ASN A 18 -4.44 -1.52 3.40
CA ASN A 18 -3.74 -2.12 4.53
C ASN A 18 -2.68 -3.13 4.07
N ILE A 19 -3.08 -4.03 3.19
CA ILE A 19 -2.17 -5.05 2.67
C ILE A 19 -1.01 -4.39 1.92
N SER A 20 -1.30 -3.37 1.12
CA SER A 20 -0.28 -2.65 0.36
C SER A 20 0.71 -1.95 1.27
N ILE A 21 0.22 -1.30 2.32
CA ILE A 21 1.09 -0.62 3.29
C ILE A 21 1.99 -1.64 3.99
N LEU A 22 1.42 -2.75 4.44
CA LEU A 22 2.19 -3.80 5.10
C LEU A 22 3.26 -4.38 4.17
N THR A 23 2.91 -4.60 2.92
CA THR A 23 3.84 -5.10 1.92
C THR A 23 4.98 -4.11 1.68
N LEU A 24 4.62 -2.83 1.56
CA LEU A 24 5.63 -1.78 1.35
C LEU A 24 6.59 -1.69 2.54
N ILE A 25 6.07 -1.70 3.75
CA ILE A 25 6.89 -1.66 4.95
C ILE A 25 7.81 -2.89 5.00
N SER A 26 7.27 -4.06 4.71
CA SER A 26 8.07 -5.29 4.69
C SER A 26 9.20 -5.22 3.68
N LEU A 27 8.92 -4.71 2.50
CA LEU A 27 9.95 -4.56 1.46
C LEU A 27 11.04 -3.59 1.89
N ILE A 28 10.67 -2.48 2.50
CA ILE A 28 11.63 -1.49 2.98
C ILE A 28 12.52 -2.10 4.08
N ILE A 29 11.91 -2.78 5.04
CA ILE A 29 12.65 -3.42 6.13
C ILE A 29 13.59 -4.49 5.57
N TRP A 30 13.10 -5.33 4.67
CA TRP A 30 13.90 -6.37 4.06
C TRP A 30 15.10 -5.80 3.32
N THR A 31 14.88 -4.76 2.52
CA THR A 31 15.96 -4.09 1.80
C THR A 31 16.98 -3.51 2.76
N PHE A 32 16.53 -2.90 3.83
CA PHE A 32 17.41 -2.32 4.84
C PHE A 32 18.28 -3.39 5.51
N ILE A 33 17.68 -4.51 5.89
CA ILE A 33 18.38 -5.61 6.54
C ILE A 33 19.43 -6.20 5.58
N SER A 34 19.07 -6.43 4.33
CA SER A 34 19.99 -6.94 3.32
C SER A 34 21.16 -6.00 3.11
N TYR A 35 20.90 -4.72 3.05
CA TYR A 35 21.96 -3.72 2.90
C TYR A 35 22.89 -3.74 4.13
N SER A 36 22.33 -3.87 5.32
CA SER A 36 23.10 -3.90 6.56
C SER A 36 24.00 -5.13 6.64
N GLN A 37 23.61 -6.23 5.99
CA GLN A 37 24.41 -7.45 5.96
C GLN A 37 25.48 -7.43 4.86
N GLY A 38 25.58 -6.34 4.13
CA GLY A 38 26.57 -6.19 3.07
C GLY A 38 26.16 -6.82 1.75
N GLU A 39 24.92 -7.27 1.62
CA GLU A 39 24.41 -7.80 0.36
C GLU A 39 24.06 -6.68 -0.60
N PRO A 40 24.22 -6.91 -1.93
CA PRO A 40 23.85 -5.90 -2.90
C PRO A 40 22.34 -5.69 -2.89
N ILE A 41 21.92 -4.43 -3.08
CA ILE A 41 20.51 -4.07 -3.15
C ILE A 41 19.90 -4.73 -4.38
N SER A 42 18.78 -5.43 -4.17
CA SER A 42 18.07 -6.08 -5.27
C SER A 42 17.34 -5.03 -6.11
N ILE A 43 17.62 -5.01 -7.41
CA ILE A 43 16.96 -4.12 -8.34
C ILE A 43 15.45 -4.42 -8.35
N VAL A 44 15.07 -5.69 -8.23
CA VAL A 44 13.67 -6.10 -8.20
C VAL A 44 12.94 -5.46 -7.02
N ASN A 45 13.56 -5.44 -5.85
CA ASN A 45 12.96 -4.81 -4.67
C ASN A 45 12.76 -3.32 -4.87
N ILE A 46 13.74 -2.64 -5.44
CA ILE A 46 13.64 -1.20 -5.72
C ILE A 46 12.51 -0.93 -6.71
N VAL A 47 12.42 -1.72 -7.77
CA VAL A 47 11.35 -1.57 -8.77
C VAL A 47 9.99 -1.78 -8.12
N LEU A 48 9.85 -2.79 -7.28
CA LEU A 48 8.60 -3.06 -6.57
C LEU A 48 8.20 -1.89 -5.67
N ILE A 49 9.15 -1.33 -4.93
CA ILE A 49 8.88 -0.17 -4.07
C ILE A 49 8.42 1.02 -4.90
N ILE A 50 9.10 1.29 -6.02
CA ILE A 50 8.74 2.40 -6.90
C ILE A 50 7.37 2.22 -7.52
N LEU A 51 6.99 0.96 -7.83
CA LEU A 51 5.68 0.68 -8.39
C LEU A 51 4.56 0.75 -7.35
N ILE A 52 4.83 0.27 -6.14
CA ILE A 52 3.82 0.19 -5.09
C ILE A 52 3.62 1.55 -4.40
N ALA A 53 4.68 2.33 -4.22
CA ALA A 53 4.60 3.59 -3.49
C ALA A 53 3.54 4.55 -4.06
N PRO A 54 3.53 4.88 -5.37
CA PRO A 54 2.48 5.76 -5.89
C PRO A 54 1.10 5.14 -5.82
N PHE A 55 0.99 3.82 -5.94
CA PHE A 55 -0.29 3.13 -5.81
C PHE A 55 -0.84 3.28 -4.39
N VAL A 56 0.00 3.08 -3.38
CA VAL A 56 -0.38 3.26 -1.98
C VAL A 56 -0.78 4.71 -1.72
N TYR A 57 -0.04 5.66 -2.29
CA TYR A 57 -0.35 7.07 -2.13
C TYR A 57 -1.74 7.40 -2.68
N ARG A 58 -2.06 6.93 -3.88
CA ARG A 58 -3.36 7.17 -4.50
C ARG A 58 -4.49 6.53 -3.69
N LEU A 59 -4.29 5.29 -3.28
CA LEU A 59 -5.28 4.58 -2.47
C LEU A 59 -5.51 5.28 -1.14
N SER A 60 -4.44 5.71 -0.50
CA SER A 60 -4.52 6.42 0.77
C SER A 60 -5.32 7.71 0.62
N LYS A 61 -5.09 8.44 -0.47
CA LYS A 61 -5.81 9.67 -0.75
C LYS A 61 -7.30 9.39 -0.98
N ASP A 62 -7.63 8.35 -1.76
CA ASP A 62 -9.01 7.96 -2.01
C ASP A 62 -9.74 7.58 -0.73
N VAL A 63 -9.09 6.76 0.10
CA VAL A 63 -9.67 6.33 1.37
C VAL A 63 -9.87 7.53 2.29
N SER A 64 -8.92 8.45 2.32
CA SER A 64 -9.03 9.66 3.12
C SER A 64 -10.22 10.52 2.68
N ASN A 65 -10.43 10.65 1.37
CA ASN A 65 -11.56 11.40 0.85
C ASN A 65 -12.89 10.74 1.23
N VAL A 66 -12.97 9.42 1.13
CA VAL A 66 -14.16 8.68 1.54
C VAL A 66 -14.39 8.86 3.04
N TYR A 67 -13.35 8.81 3.83
CA TYR A 67 -13.45 8.98 5.27
C TYR A 67 -13.93 10.38 5.64
N LYS A 68 -13.42 11.40 4.95
CA LYS A 68 -13.87 12.77 5.15
C LYS A 68 -15.34 12.95 4.78
N SER A 69 -15.78 12.25 3.75
CA SER A 69 -17.17 12.30 3.30
C SER A 69 -18.11 11.72 4.36
N PHE A 70 -17.63 10.79 5.17
CA PHE A 70 -18.42 10.21 6.26
C PHE A 70 -18.62 11.17 7.44
N LYS A 71 -17.75 12.12 7.60
CA LYS A 71 -17.88 13.14 8.64
C LYS A 71 -18.68 14.32 8.13
#